data_c1f23869f7f9bb4b348804a090e17bb9
#
_entry.id   c1f23869f7f9bb4b348804a090e17bb9
#
_cell.length_a   1.000
_cell.length_b   1.000
_cell.length_c   1.000
_cell.angle_alpha   90.00
_cell.angle_beta   90.00
_cell.angle_gamma   90.00
#
_symmetry.space_group_name_H-M   'P 1'
#
loop_
_entity.id
_entity.type
_entity.pdbx_description
1 polymer ?
#
loop_
_entity_poly.entity_id
_entity_poly.type
_entity_poly.pdbx_seq_one_letter_code
_entity_poly.pdbx_strand_id
1 'polypeptide(L)'
;MRVTRVVLAICVCWASCAYAQENDAVVRRVDDHYNHLASLRAHYVERYSGMGMERAEEGTLLLKKPGRMRWSYAEPVGKVFVLDGKYAWFYTPGDAQATRVPAKQLDDLRSPLRFLLGHTQLKKELDNLTVVVDGSGFRIAGVPKGMAQRVKLLTLGVTAAGAIETMRLEEVDGAVTEFAFSGMEENVPVKDADFVFTPPAGVAVVNGLPPI
;
A
#
# COMPACT_ATOMS: atom_id res chain seq x y z
N MET A 1 37.30 0.83 42.18
CA MET A 1 36.15 1.52 41.56
C MET A 1 36.22 1.65 40.03
N ARG A 2 36.90 0.78 39.29
CA ARG A 2 37.00 0.84 37.80
C ARG A 2 36.29 -0.32 37.08
N VAL A 3 35.94 -1.39 37.76
CA VAL A 3 35.35 -2.59 37.14
C VAL A 3 33.84 -2.44 36.89
N THR A 4 33.10 -1.69 37.70
CA THR A 4 31.64 -1.54 37.62
C THR A 4 31.18 -0.70 36.42
N ARG A 5 32.00 0.19 35.86
CA ARG A 5 31.65 1.03 34.70
C ARG A 5 31.73 0.28 33.36
N VAL A 6 32.58 -0.75 33.25
CA VAL A 6 32.75 -1.53 32.02
C VAL A 6 31.60 -2.50 31.82
N VAL A 7 31.06 -3.10 32.88
CA VAL A 7 29.92 -4.06 32.78
C VAL A 7 28.64 -3.34 32.37
N LEU A 8 28.40 -2.10 32.78
CA LEU A 8 27.21 -1.33 32.42
C LEU A 8 27.20 -0.95 30.93
N ALA A 9 28.35 -0.62 30.34
CA ALA A 9 28.48 -0.29 28.93
C ALA A 9 28.24 -1.49 27.99
N ILE A 10 28.63 -2.69 28.42
CA ILE A 10 28.43 -3.92 27.62
C ILE A 10 26.94 -4.31 27.58
N CYS A 11 26.17 -4.18 28.66
CA CYS A 11 24.74 -4.50 28.70
C CYS A 11 23.91 -3.58 27.79
N VAL A 12 24.24 -2.30 27.64
CA VAL A 12 23.51 -1.36 26.76
C VAL A 12 23.70 -1.70 25.28
N CYS A 13 24.90 -2.13 24.87
CA CYS A 13 25.16 -2.56 23.50
C CYS A 13 24.38 -3.83 23.08
N TRP A 14 24.17 -4.77 24.01
CA TRP A 14 23.45 -6.01 23.71
C TRP A 14 21.94 -5.78 23.52
N ALA A 15 21.35 -4.88 24.30
CA ALA A 15 19.94 -4.53 24.15
C ALA A 15 19.66 -3.87 22.79
N SER A 16 20.52 -2.94 22.36
CA SER A 16 20.36 -2.24 21.07
C SER A 16 20.46 -3.21 19.86
N CYS A 17 21.32 -4.21 19.92
CA CYS A 17 21.42 -5.24 18.87
C CYS A 17 20.18 -6.13 18.82
N ALA A 18 19.56 -6.46 19.95
CA ALA A 18 18.38 -7.29 20.00
C ALA A 18 17.16 -6.58 19.36
N TYR A 19 16.94 -5.31 19.66
CA TYR A 19 15.86 -4.50 19.04
C TYR A 19 16.03 -4.33 17.54
N ALA A 20 17.25 -4.08 17.06
CA ALA A 20 17.52 -3.97 15.63
C ALA A 20 17.23 -5.29 14.88
N GLN A 21 17.58 -6.42 15.49
CA GLN A 21 17.34 -7.75 14.92
C GLN A 21 15.85 -8.10 14.89
N GLU A 22 15.08 -7.70 15.90
CA GLU A 22 13.63 -7.90 15.97
C GLU A 22 12.91 -7.07 14.89
N ASN A 23 13.25 -5.80 14.73
CA ASN A 23 12.73 -4.93 13.69
C ASN A 23 12.96 -5.50 12.30
N ASP A 24 14.16 -6.02 12.04
CA ASP A 24 14.51 -6.69 10.80
C ASP A 24 13.69 -7.96 10.55
N ALA A 25 13.37 -8.70 11.59
CA ALA A 25 12.54 -9.89 11.50
C ALA A 25 11.08 -9.55 11.15
N VAL A 26 10.53 -8.45 11.69
CA VAL A 26 9.19 -7.96 11.35
C VAL A 26 9.11 -7.58 9.88
N VAL A 27 10.05 -6.77 9.40
CA VAL A 27 10.10 -6.32 8.00
C VAL A 27 10.20 -7.53 7.05
N ARG A 28 11.09 -8.49 7.35
CA ARG A 28 11.19 -9.72 6.56
C ARG A 28 9.89 -10.52 6.53
N ARG A 29 9.16 -10.61 7.64
CA ARG A 29 7.85 -11.31 7.66
C ARG A 29 6.85 -10.68 6.71
N VAL A 30 6.78 -9.36 6.63
CA VAL A 30 5.91 -8.66 5.65
C VAL A 30 6.38 -8.94 4.24
N ASP A 31 7.68 -8.81 3.96
CA ASP A 31 8.24 -9.10 2.64
C ASP A 31 7.94 -10.55 2.22
N ASP A 32 8.20 -11.52 3.10
CA ASP A 32 7.95 -12.93 2.84
C ASP A 32 6.46 -13.20 2.63
N HIS A 33 5.58 -12.65 3.48
CA HIS A 33 4.14 -12.79 3.37
C HIS A 33 3.66 -12.38 1.97
N TYR A 34 3.97 -11.16 1.56
CA TYR A 34 3.53 -10.66 0.26
C TYR A 34 4.26 -11.30 -0.92
N ASN A 35 5.51 -11.72 -0.78
CA ASN A 35 6.25 -12.37 -1.87
C ASN A 35 5.73 -13.77 -2.19
N HIS A 36 5.10 -14.47 -1.24
CA HIS A 36 4.48 -15.77 -1.44
C HIS A 36 3.05 -15.71 -1.96
N LEU A 37 2.40 -14.54 -1.95
CA LEU A 37 1.05 -14.38 -2.50
C LEU A 37 1.07 -14.38 -4.03
N ALA A 38 0.17 -15.17 -4.63
CA ALA A 38 -0.14 -15.10 -6.05
C ALA A 38 -1.33 -14.17 -6.32
N SER A 39 -2.29 -14.14 -5.40
CA SER A 39 -3.49 -13.30 -5.46
C SER A 39 -4.02 -12.99 -4.07
N LEU A 40 -4.82 -11.92 -3.97
CA LEU A 40 -5.45 -11.47 -2.73
C LEU A 40 -6.80 -10.86 -3.06
N ARG A 41 -7.81 -11.15 -2.25
CA ARG A 41 -9.07 -10.42 -2.18
C ARG A 41 -9.18 -9.80 -0.79
N ALA A 42 -9.65 -8.55 -0.71
CA ALA A 42 -9.93 -7.90 0.57
C ALA A 42 -11.09 -6.90 0.40
N HIS A 43 -11.82 -6.64 1.48
CA HIS A 43 -12.61 -5.43 1.60
C HIS A 43 -11.70 -4.30 2.06
N TYR A 44 -11.96 -3.09 1.56
CA TYR A 44 -11.25 -1.89 2.01
C TYR A 44 -12.22 -0.79 2.38
N VAL A 45 -11.78 0.05 3.32
CA VAL A 45 -12.35 1.36 3.59
C VAL A 45 -11.21 2.36 3.43
N GLU A 46 -11.43 3.35 2.57
CA GLU A 46 -10.52 4.47 2.34
C GLU A 46 -11.12 5.72 2.98
N ARG A 47 -10.31 6.47 3.70
CA ARG A 47 -10.64 7.81 4.22
C ARG A 47 -9.59 8.80 3.74
N TYR A 48 -10.06 9.86 3.13
CA TYR A 48 -9.24 10.99 2.73
C TYR A 48 -9.63 12.21 3.53
N SER A 49 -8.63 12.94 4.05
CA SER A 49 -8.79 14.23 4.69
C SER A 49 -7.70 15.15 4.17
N GLY A 50 -8.08 16.25 3.54
CA GLY A 50 -7.11 17.20 3.00
C GLY A 50 -7.81 18.34 2.25
N MET A 51 -7.14 19.48 2.15
CA MET A 51 -7.63 20.66 1.40
C MET A 51 -9.07 21.10 1.80
N GLY A 52 -9.44 20.89 3.06
CA GLY A 52 -10.78 21.20 3.57
C GLY A 52 -11.87 20.22 3.17
N MET A 53 -11.52 19.09 2.58
CA MET A 53 -12.44 18.01 2.20
C MET A 53 -12.20 16.75 3.03
N GLU A 54 -13.27 16.04 3.33
CA GLU A 54 -13.25 14.70 3.86
C GLU A 54 -14.07 13.79 2.94
N ARG A 55 -13.52 12.62 2.64
CA ARG A 55 -14.18 11.62 1.80
C ARG A 55 -13.95 10.23 2.40
N ALA A 56 -14.99 9.42 2.42
CA ALA A 56 -14.89 8.01 2.74
C ALA A 56 -15.40 7.20 1.54
N GLU A 57 -14.65 6.18 1.15
CA GLU A 57 -15.02 5.25 0.10
C GLU A 57 -14.72 3.84 0.57
N GLU A 58 -15.51 2.89 0.12
CA GLU A 58 -15.32 1.48 0.45
C GLU A 58 -15.55 0.59 -0.75
N GLY A 59 -15.08 -0.64 -0.67
CA GLY A 59 -15.26 -1.58 -1.77
C GLY A 59 -14.43 -2.85 -1.62
N THR A 60 -14.13 -3.45 -2.76
CA THR A 60 -13.33 -4.67 -2.84
C THR A 60 -12.05 -4.43 -3.63
N LEU A 61 -10.94 -4.83 -3.05
CA LEU A 61 -9.64 -4.96 -3.70
C LEU A 61 -9.47 -6.40 -4.18
N LEU A 62 -9.09 -6.57 -5.44
CA LEU A 62 -8.62 -7.82 -6.00
C LEU A 62 -7.23 -7.59 -6.58
N LEU A 63 -6.30 -8.48 -6.24
CA LEU A 63 -4.91 -8.41 -6.67
C LEU A 63 -4.49 -9.73 -7.28
N LYS A 64 -3.73 -9.68 -8.37
CA LYS A 64 -3.05 -10.83 -8.98
C LYS A 64 -1.62 -10.44 -9.35
N LYS A 65 -0.66 -11.18 -8.85
CA LYS A 65 0.74 -10.99 -9.25
C LYS A 65 1.07 -11.71 -10.56
N PRO A 66 1.98 -11.14 -11.37
CA PRO A 66 2.51 -9.78 -11.23
C PRO A 66 1.59 -8.71 -11.83
N GLY A 67 1.57 -7.54 -11.21
CA GLY A 67 1.15 -6.29 -11.83
C GLY A 67 -0.32 -6.13 -12.19
N ARG A 68 -1.26 -6.90 -11.61
CA ARG A 68 -2.70 -6.71 -11.83
C ARG A 68 -3.42 -6.39 -10.52
N MET A 69 -4.32 -5.41 -10.59
CA MET A 69 -5.08 -4.94 -9.45
C MET A 69 -6.44 -4.40 -9.92
N ARG A 70 -7.48 -4.62 -9.13
CA ARG A 70 -8.80 -4.03 -9.35
C ARG A 70 -9.36 -3.55 -8.02
N TRP A 71 -9.72 -2.28 -7.99
CA TRP A 71 -10.55 -1.68 -6.95
C TRP A 71 -11.95 -1.51 -7.51
N SER A 72 -12.91 -2.13 -6.87
CA SER A 72 -14.32 -1.99 -7.19
C SER A 72 -14.97 -1.26 -6.03
N TYR A 73 -15.46 -0.05 -6.28
CA TYR A 73 -16.07 0.80 -5.27
C TYR A 73 -17.52 0.38 -5.03
N ALA A 74 -17.98 0.44 -3.79
CA ALA A 74 -19.37 0.16 -3.43
C ALA A 74 -20.29 1.27 -3.97
N GLU A 75 -19.84 2.53 -3.90
CA GLU A 75 -20.58 3.70 -4.37
C GLU A 75 -19.65 4.68 -5.13
N PRO A 76 -20.06 5.18 -6.29
CA PRO A 76 -21.18 4.67 -7.08
C PRO A 76 -20.86 3.29 -7.68
N VAL A 77 -21.86 2.43 -7.73
CA VAL A 77 -21.72 1.09 -8.34
C VAL A 77 -21.19 1.20 -9.77
N GLY A 78 -20.07 0.52 -10.06
CA GLY A 78 -19.41 0.59 -11.36
C GLY A 78 -18.22 1.55 -11.41
N LYS A 79 -17.97 2.35 -10.37
CA LYS A 79 -16.70 3.07 -10.22
C LYS A 79 -15.59 2.06 -10.03
N VAL A 80 -14.51 2.20 -10.80
CA VAL A 80 -13.39 1.27 -10.78
C VAL A 80 -12.05 1.97 -10.98
N PHE A 81 -11.04 1.42 -10.32
CA PHE A 81 -9.65 1.50 -10.74
C PHE A 81 -9.19 0.10 -11.15
N VAL A 82 -8.60 -0.04 -12.32
CA VAL A 82 -8.10 -1.33 -12.81
C VAL A 82 -6.69 -1.17 -13.35
N LEU A 83 -5.76 -1.97 -12.83
CA LEU A 83 -4.43 -2.16 -13.39
C LEU A 83 -4.41 -3.51 -14.10
N ASP A 84 -4.35 -3.51 -15.44
CA ASP A 84 -4.48 -4.70 -16.29
C ASP A 84 -3.14 -5.36 -16.64
N GLY A 85 -2.04 -4.81 -16.08
CA GLY A 85 -0.64 -5.19 -16.38
C GLY A 85 -0.01 -4.35 -17.48
N LYS A 86 -0.78 -3.60 -18.26
CA LYS A 86 -0.30 -2.69 -19.31
C LYS A 86 -0.71 -1.25 -19.08
N TYR A 87 -1.96 -1.06 -18.63
CA TYR A 87 -2.56 0.24 -18.36
C TYR A 87 -3.22 0.24 -16.98
N ALA A 88 -3.29 1.42 -16.39
CA ALA A 88 -4.19 1.73 -15.32
C ALA A 88 -5.39 2.48 -15.87
N TRP A 89 -6.57 2.07 -15.50
CA TRP A 89 -7.84 2.61 -15.91
C TRP A 89 -8.55 3.22 -14.72
N PHE A 90 -9.13 4.38 -14.93
CA PHE A 90 -9.96 5.09 -13.96
C PHE A 90 -11.30 5.42 -14.62
N TYR A 91 -12.39 5.04 -13.97
CA TYR A 91 -13.74 5.32 -14.47
C TYR A 91 -14.72 5.49 -13.32
N THR A 92 -15.53 6.53 -13.42
CA THR A 92 -16.71 6.74 -12.56
C THR A 92 -17.96 6.74 -13.43
N PRO A 93 -19.03 5.99 -13.09
CA PRO A 93 -20.28 6.00 -13.83
C PRO A 93 -20.87 7.39 -13.94
N GLY A 94 -21.32 7.73 -15.13
CA GLY A 94 -21.81 9.07 -15.47
C GLY A 94 -20.76 9.97 -16.11
N ASP A 95 -19.48 9.64 -16.01
CA ASP A 95 -18.45 10.37 -16.73
C ASP A 95 -18.50 10.06 -18.23
N ALA A 96 -18.33 11.11 -19.04
CA ALA A 96 -18.24 10.99 -20.49
C ALA A 96 -16.93 10.32 -20.96
N GLN A 97 -15.98 10.16 -20.04
CA GLN A 97 -14.63 9.71 -20.34
C GLN A 97 -14.14 8.69 -19.31
N ALA A 98 -13.38 7.70 -19.78
CA ALA A 98 -12.53 6.84 -18.96
C ALA A 98 -11.07 7.22 -19.19
N THR A 99 -10.34 7.45 -18.11
CA THR A 99 -8.92 7.80 -18.18
C THR A 99 -8.07 6.53 -18.22
N ARG A 100 -7.06 6.54 -19.08
CA ARG A 100 -6.09 5.44 -19.20
C ARG A 100 -4.67 5.97 -19.13
N VAL A 101 -3.85 5.37 -18.29
CA VAL A 101 -2.44 5.71 -18.10
C VAL A 101 -1.59 4.45 -18.31
N PRO A 102 -0.46 4.50 -19.04
CA PRO A 102 0.47 3.38 -19.07
C PRO A 102 0.90 2.96 -17.65
N ALA A 103 0.87 1.66 -17.35
CA ALA A 103 1.20 1.14 -16.02
C ALA A 103 2.57 1.60 -15.50
N LYS A 104 3.55 1.73 -16.41
CA LYS A 104 4.90 2.25 -16.07
C LYS A 104 4.90 3.69 -15.54
N GLN A 105 3.91 4.50 -15.93
CA GLN A 105 3.79 5.88 -15.43
C GLN A 105 3.14 5.94 -14.05
N LEU A 106 2.46 4.88 -13.61
CA LEU A 106 1.99 4.76 -12.23
C LEU A 106 3.10 4.49 -11.23
N ASP A 107 4.19 3.85 -11.69
CA ASP A 107 5.35 3.61 -10.83
C ASP A 107 5.96 4.94 -10.36
N ASP A 108 5.85 5.99 -11.17
CA ASP A 108 6.34 7.33 -10.84
C ASP A 108 5.32 8.14 -10.01
N LEU A 109 4.05 7.72 -9.95
CA LEU A 109 3.01 8.67 -9.64
C LEU A 109 2.19 8.40 -8.40
N ARG A 110 2.02 7.25 -7.79
CA ARG A 110 1.04 7.35 -6.70
C ARG A 110 0.47 6.09 -6.06
N SER A 111 0.88 4.91 -6.38
CA SER A 111 0.28 3.80 -5.64
C SER A 111 1.14 3.41 -4.45
N PRO A 112 0.78 3.82 -3.22
CA PRO A 112 1.46 3.31 -2.02
C PRO A 112 1.35 1.79 -1.90
N LEU A 113 0.53 1.14 -2.75
CA LEU A 113 0.35 -0.31 -2.80
C LEU A 113 1.16 -0.98 -3.92
N ARG A 114 1.99 -0.23 -4.67
CA ARG A 114 2.78 -0.82 -5.76
C ARG A 114 3.69 -1.97 -5.29
N PHE A 115 4.18 -1.91 -4.07
CA PHE A 115 4.99 -2.98 -3.49
C PHE A 115 4.20 -4.29 -3.34
N LEU A 116 2.87 -4.24 -3.25
CA LEU A 116 2.02 -5.44 -3.25
C LEU A 116 1.92 -6.11 -4.62
N LEU A 117 2.24 -5.40 -5.70
CA LEU A 117 2.09 -5.87 -7.08
C LEU A 117 3.33 -6.60 -7.62
N GLY A 118 4.47 -6.42 -6.97
CA GLY A 118 5.74 -6.96 -7.40
C GLY A 118 6.42 -7.82 -6.35
N HIS A 119 7.74 -7.75 -6.34
CA HIS A 119 8.56 -8.33 -5.28
C HIS A 119 8.75 -7.29 -4.18
N THR A 120 8.16 -7.54 -3.02
CA THR A 120 8.19 -6.63 -1.88
C THR A 120 9.56 -6.69 -1.19
N GLN A 121 10.17 -5.54 -0.98
CA GLN A 121 11.41 -5.35 -0.22
C GLN A 121 11.35 -4.01 0.51
N LEU A 122 10.61 -3.95 1.63
CA LEU A 122 10.30 -2.70 2.34
C LEU A 122 11.56 -1.89 2.69
N LYS A 123 12.66 -2.52 3.06
CA LYS A 123 13.93 -1.82 3.30
C LYS A 123 14.50 -1.12 2.07
N LYS A 124 14.20 -1.60 0.88
CA LYS A 124 14.62 -0.97 -0.37
C LYS A 124 13.61 0.07 -0.86
N GLU A 125 12.36 -0.06 -0.44
CA GLU A 125 11.26 0.81 -0.85
C GLU A 125 11.08 2.04 0.06
N LEU A 126 11.49 1.94 1.34
CA LEU A 126 11.30 2.99 2.33
C LEU A 126 12.64 3.52 2.86
N ASP A 127 12.76 4.84 2.89
CA ASP A 127 13.81 5.54 3.62
C ASP A 127 13.35 5.80 5.06
N ASN A 128 14.31 5.85 6.00
CA ASN A 128 14.07 6.10 7.42
C ASN A 128 13.08 5.11 8.05
N LEU A 129 13.13 3.84 7.61
CA LEU A 129 12.22 2.81 8.08
C LEU A 129 12.35 2.59 9.58
N THR A 130 11.23 2.63 10.27
CA THR A 130 11.09 2.34 11.70
C THR A 130 10.05 1.26 11.93
N VAL A 131 10.23 0.48 12.99
CA VAL A 131 9.26 -0.55 13.43
C VAL A 131 9.01 -0.36 14.91
N VAL A 132 7.74 -0.35 15.31
CA VAL A 132 7.33 -0.31 16.71
C VAL A 132 6.23 -1.33 16.97
N VAL A 133 6.19 -1.87 18.17
CA VAL A 133 5.10 -2.74 18.61
C VAL A 133 3.83 -1.90 18.71
N ASP A 134 2.71 -2.40 18.21
CA ASP A 134 1.41 -1.73 18.23
C ASP A 134 0.30 -2.76 18.52
N GLY A 135 -0.18 -2.77 19.75
CA GLY A 135 -1.12 -3.80 20.21
C GLY A 135 -0.56 -5.21 20.08
N SER A 136 -1.28 -6.09 19.37
CA SER A 136 -0.86 -7.46 19.05
C SER A 136 -0.02 -7.59 17.77
N GLY A 137 0.24 -6.48 17.09
CA GLY A 137 0.99 -6.40 15.84
C GLY A 137 2.11 -5.39 15.89
N PHE A 138 2.41 -4.81 14.75
CA PHE A 138 3.51 -3.86 14.57
C PHE A 138 3.07 -2.69 13.69
N ARG A 139 3.70 -1.56 13.88
CA ARG A 139 3.63 -0.41 12.98
C ARG A 139 4.97 -0.22 12.31
N ILE A 140 4.96 -0.25 10.98
CA ILE A 140 6.13 0.05 10.14
C ILE A 140 5.91 1.41 9.51
N ALA A 141 6.86 2.32 9.66
CA ALA A 141 6.77 3.65 9.06
C ALA A 141 8.05 4.01 8.31
N GLY A 142 7.92 4.82 7.27
CA GLY A 142 9.03 5.31 6.47
C GLY A 142 8.56 6.21 5.34
N VAL A 143 9.51 6.81 4.63
CA VAL A 143 9.23 7.65 3.47
C VAL A 143 9.47 6.83 2.20
N PRO A 144 8.48 6.65 1.31
CA PRO A 144 8.69 5.94 0.05
C PRO A 144 9.78 6.60 -0.78
N LYS A 145 10.74 5.79 -1.24
CA LYS A 145 11.90 6.29 -2.01
C LYS A 145 11.48 7.03 -3.26
N GLY A 146 12.13 8.16 -3.48
CA GLY A 146 11.84 9.05 -4.61
C GLY A 146 10.55 9.88 -4.45
N MET A 147 9.82 9.76 -3.32
CA MET A 147 8.57 10.46 -3.09
C MET A 147 8.63 11.53 -1.98
N ALA A 148 9.79 11.81 -1.42
CA ALA A 148 9.94 12.74 -0.28
C ALA A 148 9.43 14.17 -0.54
N GLN A 149 9.35 14.57 -1.82
CA GLN A 149 8.79 15.88 -2.21
C GLN A 149 7.27 15.95 -2.08
N ARG A 150 6.62 14.79 -1.96
CA ARG A 150 5.17 14.68 -1.94
C ARG A 150 4.66 13.93 -0.71
N VAL A 151 5.32 12.84 -0.34
CA VAL A 151 4.93 11.99 0.78
C VAL A 151 5.83 12.30 1.98
N LYS A 152 5.20 12.75 3.05
CA LYS A 152 5.85 13.00 4.34
C LYS A 152 6.11 11.69 5.09
N LEU A 153 5.12 10.80 5.12
CA LEU A 153 5.21 9.54 5.84
C LEU A 153 4.20 8.52 5.28
N LEU A 154 4.66 7.29 5.12
CA LEU A 154 3.83 6.10 4.97
C LEU A 154 3.91 5.28 6.26
N THR A 155 2.75 4.89 6.79
CA THR A 155 2.63 4.03 7.96
C THR A 155 1.80 2.80 7.62
N LEU A 156 2.32 1.61 7.94
CA LEU A 156 1.65 0.32 7.75
C LEU A 156 1.38 -0.29 9.12
N GLY A 157 0.12 -0.61 9.42
CA GLY A 157 -0.25 -1.45 10.55
C GLY A 157 -0.26 -2.90 10.09
N VAL A 158 0.55 -3.74 10.72
CA VAL A 158 0.76 -5.12 10.31
C VAL A 158 0.50 -6.10 11.45
N THR A 159 -0.06 -7.24 11.13
CA THR A 159 -0.25 -8.34 12.09
C THR A 159 1.09 -8.97 12.48
N ALA A 160 1.09 -9.77 13.53
CA ALA A 160 2.25 -10.61 13.90
C ALA A 160 2.68 -11.57 12.78
N ALA A 161 1.77 -11.96 11.88
CA ALA A 161 2.03 -12.79 10.71
C ALA A 161 2.59 -12.02 9.50
N GLY A 162 2.58 -10.68 9.53
CA GLY A 162 3.08 -9.83 8.44
C GLY A 162 2.02 -9.36 7.45
N ALA A 163 0.74 -9.65 7.69
CA ALA A 163 -0.35 -9.11 6.87
C ALA A 163 -0.59 -7.64 7.19
N ILE A 164 -0.78 -6.80 6.18
CA ILE A 164 -1.08 -5.37 6.32
C ILE A 164 -2.58 -5.21 6.49
N GLU A 165 -3.00 -4.70 7.65
CA GLU A 165 -4.39 -4.40 7.96
C GLU A 165 -4.74 -2.93 7.75
N THR A 166 -3.77 -2.04 7.94
CA THR A 166 -3.97 -0.60 7.74
C THR A 166 -2.81 0.03 7.00
N MET A 167 -3.12 1.09 6.27
CA MET A 167 -2.12 1.93 5.63
C MET A 167 -2.54 3.39 5.78
N ARG A 168 -1.61 4.24 6.19
CA ARG A 168 -1.80 5.66 6.33
C ARG A 168 -0.70 6.40 5.56
N LEU A 169 -1.11 7.24 4.62
CA LEU A 169 -0.25 8.10 3.84
C LEU A 169 -0.44 9.55 4.29
N GLU A 170 0.63 10.20 4.71
CA GLU A 170 0.65 11.65 5.00
C GLU A 170 1.40 12.34 3.88
N GLU A 171 0.76 13.31 3.24
CA GLU A 171 1.39 14.13 2.21
C GLU A 171 2.03 15.39 2.83
N VAL A 172 2.95 16.02 2.12
CA VAL A 172 3.68 17.20 2.63
C VAL A 172 2.77 18.45 2.73
N ASP A 173 1.69 18.49 1.98
CA ASP A 173 0.66 19.54 2.05
C ASP A 173 -0.35 19.35 3.18
N GLY A 174 -0.21 18.25 3.95
CA GLY A 174 -1.04 17.91 5.09
C GLY A 174 -2.23 17.02 4.75
N ALA A 175 -2.43 16.62 3.49
CA ALA A 175 -3.43 15.63 3.14
C ALA A 175 -3.08 14.26 3.74
N VAL A 176 -4.11 13.52 4.14
CA VAL A 176 -3.98 12.19 4.74
C VAL A 176 -4.95 11.24 4.05
N THR A 177 -4.42 10.11 3.60
CA THR A 177 -5.23 8.98 3.11
C THR A 177 -5.01 7.78 4.01
N GLU A 178 -6.08 7.20 4.50
CA GLU A 178 -6.06 6.01 5.34
C GLU A 178 -6.83 4.88 4.68
N PHE A 179 -6.25 3.69 4.67
CA PHE A 179 -6.91 2.46 4.26
C PHE A 179 -6.99 1.49 5.44
N ALA A 180 -8.14 0.86 5.59
CA ALA A 180 -8.32 -0.30 6.45
C ALA A 180 -8.75 -1.47 5.57
N PHE A 181 -8.07 -2.62 5.70
CA PHE A 181 -8.36 -3.85 4.98
C PHE A 181 -8.95 -4.88 5.91
N SER A 182 -9.97 -5.61 5.42
CA SER A 182 -10.63 -6.67 6.18
C SER A 182 -11.07 -7.80 5.27
N GLY A 183 -11.44 -8.95 5.85
CA GLY A 183 -11.88 -10.11 5.08
C GLY A 183 -10.86 -10.57 4.04
N MET A 184 -9.58 -10.52 4.38
CA MET A 184 -8.50 -10.91 3.46
C MET A 184 -8.55 -12.39 3.17
N GLU A 185 -8.62 -12.72 1.89
CA GLU A 185 -8.55 -14.07 1.34
C GLU A 185 -7.34 -14.16 0.41
N GLU A 186 -6.39 -15.01 0.79
CA GLU A 186 -5.13 -15.17 0.08
C GLU A 186 -5.20 -16.30 -0.95
N ASN A 187 -4.45 -16.14 -2.06
CA ASN A 187 -4.32 -17.13 -3.11
C ASN A 187 -5.68 -17.57 -3.69
N VAL A 188 -6.64 -16.64 -3.74
CA VAL A 188 -7.96 -16.89 -4.33
C VAL A 188 -7.82 -17.17 -5.84
N PRO A 189 -8.67 -18.06 -6.41
CA PRO A 189 -8.67 -18.28 -7.84
C PRO A 189 -9.14 -17.03 -8.59
N VAL A 190 -8.25 -16.48 -9.43
CA VAL A 190 -8.50 -15.29 -10.24
C VAL A 190 -8.05 -15.51 -11.68
N LYS A 191 -8.79 -14.93 -12.63
CA LYS A 191 -8.48 -14.98 -14.06
C LYS A 191 -7.95 -13.63 -14.53
N ASP A 192 -7.24 -13.61 -15.64
CA ASP A 192 -6.80 -12.34 -16.25
C ASP A 192 -7.99 -11.47 -16.67
N ALA A 193 -9.11 -12.09 -17.05
CA ALA A 193 -10.34 -11.39 -17.38
C ALA A 193 -10.93 -10.56 -16.24
N ASP A 194 -10.67 -10.93 -14.99
CA ASP A 194 -11.13 -10.19 -13.81
C ASP A 194 -10.49 -8.79 -13.72
N PHE A 195 -9.37 -8.60 -14.43
CA PHE A 195 -8.60 -7.35 -14.47
C PHE A 195 -8.74 -6.61 -15.81
N VAL A 196 -9.75 -6.94 -16.61
CA VAL A 196 -10.05 -6.21 -17.84
C VAL A 196 -11.12 -5.17 -17.55
N PHE A 197 -10.88 -3.94 -18.00
CA PHE A 197 -11.90 -2.90 -18.04
C PHE A 197 -12.24 -2.56 -19.48
N THR A 198 -13.53 -2.61 -19.79
CA THR A 198 -14.07 -2.17 -21.08
C THR A 198 -14.95 -0.96 -20.83
N PRO A 199 -14.60 0.22 -21.36
CA PRO A 199 -15.43 1.40 -21.23
C PRO A 199 -16.86 1.14 -21.73
N PRO A 200 -17.90 1.64 -21.04
CA PRO A 200 -19.27 1.54 -21.52
C PRO A 200 -19.46 2.21 -22.89
N ALA A 201 -20.52 1.84 -23.59
CA ALA A 201 -20.87 2.45 -24.88
C ALA A 201 -21.03 3.97 -24.71
N GLY A 202 -20.41 4.73 -25.61
CA GLY A 202 -20.43 6.20 -25.59
C GLY A 202 -19.40 6.87 -24.67
N VAL A 203 -18.69 6.11 -23.85
CA VAL A 203 -17.61 6.64 -23.01
C VAL A 203 -16.31 6.74 -23.81
N ALA A 204 -15.75 7.92 -23.95
CA ALA A 204 -14.50 8.15 -24.64
C ALA A 204 -13.31 7.67 -23.80
N VAL A 205 -12.25 7.17 -24.46
CA VAL A 205 -11.00 6.83 -23.78
C VAL A 205 -10.02 7.98 -23.93
N VAL A 206 -9.57 8.54 -22.80
CA VAL A 206 -8.56 9.60 -22.76
C VAL A 206 -7.27 9.04 -22.18
N ASN A 207 -6.15 9.29 -22.88
CA ASN A 207 -4.83 9.02 -22.35
C ASN A 207 -4.37 10.25 -21.57
N GLY A 208 -4.13 10.11 -20.28
CA GLY A 208 -3.80 11.24 -19.43
C GLY A 208 -3.32 10.82 -18.05
N LEU A 209 -2.99 11.82 -17.23
CA LEU A 209 -2.72 11.57 -15.81
C LEU A 209 -4.03 11.15 -15.12
N PRO A 210 -3.96 10.31 -14.09
CA PRO A 210 -5.13 9.97 -13.30
C PRO A 210 -5.75 11.24 -12.70
N PRO A 211 -7.07 11.29 -12.53
CA PRO A 211 -7.72 12.36 -11.82
C PRO A 211 -7.13 12.48 -10.40
N ILE A 212 -6.93 13.71 -9.98
CA ILE A 212 -6.40 14.09 -8.67
C ILE A 212 -7.48 13.90 -7.63
#